data_8c592aac0f1932da5615f99aacacad79
#
_entry.id   8c592aac0f1932da5615f99aacacad79
#
_cell.length_a   1.000
_cell.length_b   1.000
_cell.length_c   1.000
_cell.angle_alpha   90.00
_cell.angle_beta   90.00
_cell.angle_gamma   90.00
#
_symmetry.space_group_name_H-M   'P 1'
#
loop_
_entity.id
_entity.type
_entity.pdbx_description
1 polymer ?
#
loop_
_entity_poly.entity_id
_entity_poly.type
_entity_poly.pdbx_seq_one_letter_code
_entity_poly.pdbx_strand_id
1 'polypeptide(L)'
;MTLKEACDTGKQELAQAGIPDAALDAWYLLEYVTGITRTAYFAEPGMQIGDEQYKRYRSLIKKRAEHIPLQHLTGEQEFMGLSFRVNENVLIPRQDTEILVETALKFLTDGKIPAAGNGICLLDMCTGSGCILISVLYYLKKNGLSGSGERAEVLAQGTGADISEKALAVAEENAERHHIEARFVQGDLFENVEGRYSMILSNPPYIRTSEIDCLQDEVKMHDPICALDGKEDGLYFYRRIVKESRAYLEQGGMLIFEIGYDQAREVAELMIQAGFSDVRVRKDLAGLDRVVCGRYDNEWKG
;
A
#
# COMPACT_ATOMS: atom_id res chain seq x y z
N MET A 1 3.13 25.89 -29.73
CA MET A 1 2.58 26.06 -28.37
C MET A 1 3.71 25.83 -27.39
N THR A 2 3.88 26.70 -26.40
CA THR A 2 4.89 26.52 -25.36
C THR A 2 4.43 25.49 -24.31
N LEU A 3 5.39 24.90 -23.58
CA LEU A 3 5.09 24.00 -22.45
C LEU A 3 4.23 24.71 -21.39
N LYS A 4 4.48 26.00 -21.17
CA LYS A 4 3.72 26.82 -20.22
C LYS A 4 2.26 26.97 -20.66
N GLU A 5 2.02 27.34 -21.93
CA GLU A 5 0.65 27.46 -22.47
C GLU A 5 -0.10 26.11 -22.40
N ALA A 6 0.58 25.00 -22.70
CA ALA A 6 0.00 23.67 -22.59
C ALA A 6 -0.40 23.34 -21.14
N CYS A 7 0.51 23.58 -20.18
CA CYS A 7 0.27 23.35 -18.75
C CYS A 7 -0.88 24.21 -18.21
N ASP A 8 -0.89 25.52 -18.54
CA ASP A 8 -1.93 26.44 -18.11
C ASP A 8 -3.31 26.04 -18.65
N THR A 9 -3.36 25.56 -19.93
CA THR A 9 -4.59 25.03 -20.54
C THR A 9 -5.07 23.77 -19.80
N GLY A 10 -4.18 22.81 -19.51
CA GLY A 10 -4.52 21.60 -18.77
C GLY A 10 -5.03 21.90 -17.37
N LYS A 11 -4.34 22.79 -16.65
CA LYS A 11 -4.76 23.25 -15.31
C LYS A 11 -6.18 23.84 -15.32
N GLN A 12 -6.50 24.68 -16.31
CA GLN A 12 -7.84 25.29 -16.42
C GLN A 12 -8.90 24.22 -16.67
N GLU A 13 -8.64 23.27 -17.56
CA GLU A 13 -9.57 22.19 -17.89
C GLU A 13 -9.83 21.28 -16.67
N LEU A 14 -8.78 20.87 -15.95
CA LEU A 14 -8.91 20.07 -14.74
C LEU A 14 -9.63 20.80 -13.60
N ALA A 15 -9.34 22.10 -13.43
CA ALA A 15 -10.05 22.93 -12.45
C ALA A 15 -11.54 23.06 -12.76
N GLN A 16 -11.92 23.20 -14.05
CA GLN A 16 -13.32 23.23 -14.48
C GLN A 16 -14.04 21.89 -14.26
N ALA A 17 -13.30 20.78 -14.33
CA ALA A 17 -13.78 19.45 -14.03
C ALA A 17 -13.85 19.14 -12.53
N GLY A 18 -13.47 20.09 -11.66
CA GLY A 18 -13.51 19.91 -10.20
C GLY A 18 -12.38 19.07 -9.61
N ILE A 19 -11.28 18.89 -10.35
CA ILE A 19 -10.10 18.18 -9.82
C ILE A 19 -9.42 19.05 -8.75
N PRO A 20 -9.28 18.57 -7.49
CA PRO A 20 -8.74 19.37 -6.39
C PRO A 20 -7.33 19.90 -6.65
N ASP A 21 -6.44 19.02 -7.13
CA ASP A 21 -5.02 19.30 -7.37
C ASP A 21 -4.72 19.59 -8.84
N ALA A 22 -5.66 20.27 -9.55
CA ALA A 22 -5.61 20.51 -11.00
C ALA A 22 -4.27 21.05 -11.51
N ALA A 23 -3.61 21.93 -10.76
CA ALA A 23 -2.32 22.50 -11.16
C ALA A 23 -1.18 21.49 -11.05
N LEU A 24 -1.21 20.65 -10.05
CA LEU A 24 -0.21 19.62 -9.79
C LEU A 24 -0.37 18.48 -10.80
N ASP A 25 -1.58 18.04 -11.02
CA ASP A 25 -1.90 16.97 -11.96
C ASP A 25 -1.55 17.36 -13.41
N ALA A 26 -1.91 18.59 -13.81
CA ALA A 26 -1.54 19.10 -15.14
C ALA A 26 -0.01 19.13 -15.33
N TRP A 27 0.73 19.51 -14.27
CA TRP A 27 2.19 19.49 -14.29
C TRP A 27 2.74 18.06 -14.40
N TYR A 28 2.30 17.12 -13.55
CA TYR A 28 2.78 15.74 -13.57
C TYR A 28 2.49 15.04 -14.91
N LEU A 29 1.33 15.27 -15.51
CA LEU A 29 1.02 14.74 -16.83
C LEU A 29 1.89 15.36 -17.92
N LEU A 30 2.26 16.65 -17.81
CA LEU A 30 3.19 17.29 -18.73
C LEU A 30 4.61 16.70 -18.59
N GLU A 31 5.11 16.58 -17.37
CA GLU A 31 6.39 15.95 -17.05
C GLU A 31 6.44 14.51 -17.57
N TYR A 32 5.40 13.72 -17.30
CA TYR A 32 5.27 12.33 -17.77
C TYR A 32 5.37 12.20 -19.30
N VAL A 33 4.75 13.12 -20.04
CA VAL A 33 4.74 13.06 -21.51
C VAL A 33 6.04 13.59 -22.12
N THR A 34 6.63 14.61 -21.52
CA THR A 34 7.78 15.34 -22.11
C THR A 34 9.12 14.92 -21.52
N GLY A 35 9.14 14.36 -20.31
CA GLY A 35 10.34 14.07 -19.54
C GLY A 35 11.05 15.33 -19.02
N ILE A 36 10.41 16.51 -19.11
CA ILE A 36 11.03 17.75 -18.66
C ILE A 36 11.04 17.84 -17.13
N THR A 37 12.18 18.22 -16.58
CA THR A 37 12.27 18.48 -15.13
C THR A 37 11.68 19.85 -14.79
N ARG A 38 11.20 19.97 -13.54
CA ARG A 38 10.65 21.24 -13.05
C ARG A 38 11.64 22.41 -13.17
N THR A 39 12.92 22.14 -12.94
CA THR A 39 14.00 23.13 -13.07
C THR A 39 14.13 23.62 -14.53
N ALA A 40 14.15 22.73 -15.51
CA ALA A 40 14.24 23.08 -16.92
C ALA A 40 13.01 23.85 -17.40
N TYR A 41 11.82 23.44 -16.96
CA TYR A 41 10.56 24.13 -17.26
C TYR A 41 10.55 25.60 -16.84
N PHE A 42 11.08 25.91 -15.64
CA PHE A 42 11.15 27.29 -15.14
C PHE A 42 12.32 28.08 -15.73
N ALA A 43 13.41 27.40 -16.10
CA ALA A 43 14.57 28.06 -16.72
C ALA A 43 14.31 28.53 -18.16
N GLU A 44 13.46 27.82 -18.90
CA GLU A 44 13.19 28.10 -20.32
C GLU A 44 11.67 28.23 -20.59
N PRO A 45 11.02 29.34 -20.21
CA PRO A 45 9.56 29.51 -20.33
C PRO A 45 9.04 29.45 -21.77
N GLY A 46 9.92 29.67 -22.77
CA GLY A 46 9.60 29.65 -24.20
C GLY A 46 9.73 28.28 -24.87
N MET A 47 10.14 27.23 -24.14
CA MET A 47 10.29 25.88 -24.69
C MET A 47 9.01 25.40 -25.32
N GLN A 48 9.10 24.88 -26.56
CA GLN A 48 7.94 24.39 -27.31
C GLN A 48 7.69 22.93 -27.00
N ILE A 49 6.40 22.54 -26.90
CA ILE A 49 5.97 21.14 -26.87
C ILE A 49 5.85 20.60 -28.31
N GLY A 50 6.35 19.38 -28.55
CA GLY A 50 6.15 18.72 -29.83
C GLY A 50 4.71 18.32 -30.08
N ASP A 51 4.28 18.30 -31.35
CA ASP A 51 2.87 18.05 -31.72
C ASP A 51 2.33 16.70 -31.19
N GLU A 52 3.13 15.64 -31.26
CA GLU A 52 2.72 14.32 -30.76
C GLU A 52 2.69 14.28 -29.22
N GLN A 53 3.63 14.95 -28.56
CA GLN A 53 3.62 15.10 -27.10
C GLN A 53 2.40 15.89 -26.66
N TYR A 54 2.06 16.97 -27.36
CA TYR A 54 0.87 17.76 -27.05
C TYR A 54 -0.41 16.97 -27.22
N LYS A 55 -0.56 16.19 -28.30
CA LYS A 55 -1.73 15.31 -28.49
C LYS A 55 -1.86 14.30 -27.36
N ARG A 56 -0.74 13.66 -26.97
CA ARG A 56 -0.72 12.71 -25.86
C ARG A 56 -1.10 13.39 -24.55
N TYR A 57 -0.50 14.54 -24.25
CA TYR A 57 -0.81 15.34 -23.07
C TYR A 57 -2.31 15.69 -23.00
N ARG A 58 -2.88 16.21 -24.08
CA ARG A 58 -4.31 16.56 -24.18
C ARG A 58 -5.23 15.36 -23.96
N SER A 59 -4.84 14.20 -24.47
CA SER A 59 -5.59 12.95 -24.22
C SER A 59 -5.60 12.58 -22.74
N LEU A 60 -4.45 12.72 -22.04
CA LEU A 60 -4.35 12.44 -20.61
C LEU A 60 -5.12 13.46 -19.77
N ILE A 61 -5.06 14.74 -20.09
CA ILE A 61 -5.86 15.80 -19.43
C ILE A 61 -7.34 15.48 -19.51
N LYS A 62 -7.85 15.08 -20.70
CA LYS A 62 -9.26 14.69 -20.86
C LYS A 62 -9.63 13.51 -19.95
N LYS A 63 -8.82 12.45 -19.95
CA LYS A 63 -9.04 11.31 -19.07
C LYS A 63 -9.00 11.70 -17.59
N ARG A 64 -8.07 12.57 -17.21
CA ARG A 64 -7.99 13.07 -15.82
C ARG A 64 -9.24 13.90 -15.46
N ALA A 65 -9.76 14.70 -16.40
CA ALA A 65 -11.00 15.44 -16.23
C ALA A 65 -12.25 14.54 -16.09
N GLU A 66 -12.18 13.27 -16.51
CA GLU A 66 -13.15 12.21 -16.26
C GLU A 66 -12.93 11.50 -14.92
N HIS A 67 -12.15 12.09 -14.01
CA HIS A 67 -11.78 11.60 -12.68
C HIS A 67 -10.96 10.30 -12.68
N ILE A 68 -10.37 9.88 -13.81
CA ILE A 68 -9.40 8.76 -13.78
C ILE A 68 -8.19 9.19 -12.94
N PRO A 69 -7.77 8.43 -11.92
CA PRO A 69 -6.65 8.78 -11.05
C PRO A 69 -5.37 9.06 -11.83
N LEU A 70 -4.62 10.07 -11.40
CA LEU A 70 -3.33 10.43 -12.02
C LEU A 70 -2.41 9.20 -12.13
N GLN A 71 -2.36 8.39 -11.08
CA GLN A 71 -1.52 7.20 -10.99
C GLN A 71 -1.92 6.12 -12.00
N HIS A 72 -3.20 5.96 -12.29
CA HIS A 72 -3.64 5.05 -13.36
C HIS A 72 -3.26 5.57 -14.76
N LEU A 73 -3.14 6.89 -14.94
CA LEU A 73 -2.73 7.49 -16.21
C LEU A 73 -1.21 7.40 -16.42
N THR A 74 -0.43 7.51 -15.36
CA THR A 74 1.03 7.40 -15.38
C THR A 74 1.52 5.97 -15.21
N GLY A 75 0.68 5.10 -14.60
CA GLY A 75 1.00 3.71 -14.31
C GLY A 75 1.89 3.52 -13.08
N GLU A 76 2.13 4.57 -12.29
CA GLU A 76 3.08 4.53 -11.17
C GLU A 76 2.59 5.32 -9.95
N GLN A 77 2.96 4.83 -8.77
CA GLN A 77 2.79 5.50 -7.47
C GLN A 77 4.07 5.37 -6.64
N GLU A 78 4.52 6.47 -6.07
CA GLU A 78 5.59 6.45 -5.08
C GLU A 78 5.04 6.00 -3.72
N PHE A 79 5.73 5.08 -3.05
CA PHE A 79 5.42 4.58 -1.72
C PHE A 79 6.71 4.18 -1.02
N MET A 80 6.95 4.65 0.21
CA MET A 80 8.21 4.41 0.94
C MET A 80 9.47 4.78 0.14
N GLY A 81 9.41 5.81 -0.72
CA GLY A 81 10.52 6.21 -1.59
C GLY A 81 10.86 5.22 -2.72
N LEU A 82 9.96 4.27 -3.00
CA LEU A 82 10.04 3.32 -4.11
C LEU A 82 8.92 3.58 -5.10
N SER A 83 9.18 3.42 -6.42
CA SER A 83 8.15 3.56 -7.45
C SER A 83 7.47 2.22 -7.73
N PHE A 84 6.17 2.12 -7.45
CA PHE A 84 5.34 0.94 -7.69
C PHE A 84 4.50 1.10 -8.94
N ARG A 85 4.41 0.04 -9.77
CA ARG A 85 3.41 -0.04 -10.81
C ARG A 85 2.03 -0.19 -10.20
N VAL A 86 1.07 0.54 -10.79
CA VAL A 86 -0.33 0.48 -10.40
C VAL A 86 -1.22 0.53 -11.64
N ASN A 87 -2.40 -0.09 -11.54
CA ASN A 87 -3.44 -0.06 -12.57
C ASN A 87 -4.80 -0.28 -11.90
N GLU A 88 -5.86 -0.39 -12.69
CA GLU A 88 -7.24 -0.59 -12.22
C GLU A 88 -7.49 -1.88 -11.42
N ASN A 89 -6.50 -2.77 -11.30
CA ASN A 89 -6.65 -4.05 -10.60
C ASN A 89 -6.15 -4.00 -9.15
N VAL A 90 -5.52 -2.90 -8.72
CA VAL A 90 -4.95 -2.74 -7.37
C VAL A 90 -5.34 -1.41 -6.75
N LEU A 91 -5.50 -1.39 -5.44
CA LEU A 91 -5.59 -0.13 -4.69
C LEU A 91 -4.30 0.66 -4.89
N ILE A 92 -4.42 1.94 -5.23
CA ILE A 92 -3.26 2.84 -5.31
C ILE A 92 -2.67 2.98 -3.90
N PRO A 93 -1.38 2.67 -3.68
CA PRO A 93 -0.74 2.79 -2.37
C PRO A 93 -0.94 4.18 -1.75
N ARG A 94 -1.41 4.23 -0.51
CA ARG A 94 -1.68 5.48 0.22
C ARG A 94 -0.53 5.80 1.17
N GLN A 95 -0.24 7.08 1.39
CA GLN A 95 0.81 7.50 2.31
C GLN A 95 0.57 7.04 3.75
N ASP A 96 -0.69 6.99 4.18
CA ASP A 96 -1.05 6.50 5.51
C ASP A 96 -0.62 5.05 5.75
N THR A 97 -0.59 4.22 4.70
CA THR A 97 -0.12 2.83 4.74
C THR A 97 1.38 2.72 5.07
N GLU A 98 2.17 3.78 4.84
CA GLU A 98 3.59 3.81 5.21
C GLU A 98 3.80 3.60 6.72
N ILE A 99 2.85 4.05 7.56
CA ILE A 99 2.87 3.83 9.03
C ILE A 99 2.87 2.34 9.38
N LEU A 100 2.17 1.51 8.59
CA LEU A 100 2.19 0.05 8.78
C LEU A 100 3.58 -0.52 8.49
N VAL A 101 4.20 -0.12 7.38
CA VAL A 101 5.57 -0.54 7.00
C VAL A 101 6.59 -0.09 8.04
N GLU A 102 6.54 1.17 8.48
CA GLU A 102 7.42 1.70 9.54
C GLU A 102 7.24 0.93 10.86
N THR A 103 5.99 0.58 11.20
CA THR A 103 5.69 -0.22 12.39
C THR A 103 6.33 -1.60 12.30
N ALA A 104 6.19 -2.27 11.17
CA ALA A 104 6.78 -3.58 10.91
C ALA A 104 8.31 -3.51 11.00
N LEU A 105 8.94 -2.57 10.30
CA LEU A 105 10.38 -2.38 10.31
C LEU A 105 10.92 -2.13 11.72
N LYS A 106 10.21 -1.31 12.52
CA LYS A 106 10.61 -1.05 13.90
C LYS A 106 10.63 -2.33 14.75
N PHE A 107 9.59 -3.17 14.68
CA PHE A 107 9.57 -4.44 15.43
C PHE A 107 10.67 -5.39 14.97
N LEU A 108 10.94 -5.45 13.66
CA LEU A 108 11.96 -6.30 13.07
C LEU A 108 13.38 -5.85 13.48
N THR A 109 13.65 -4.55 13.49
CA THR A 109 14.96 -3.99 13.87
C THR A 109 15.20 -4.01 15.37
N ASP A 110 14.16 -3.93 16.21
CA ASP A 110 14.29 -4.01 17.67
C ASP A 110 14.66 -5.42 18.18
N GLY A 111 14.78 -6.43 17.29
CA GLY A 111 15.13 -7.80 17.63
C GLY A 111 14.09 -8.53 18.48
N LYS A 112 12.83 -8.08 18.45
CA LYS A 112 11.73 -8.61 19.27
C LYS A 112 10.87 -9.65 18.55
N ILE A 113 11.18 -9.92 17.30
CA ILE A 113 10.41 -10.83 16.46
C ILE A 113 11.13 -12.19 16.42
N PRO A 114 10.42 -13.31 16.68
CA PRO A 114 11.01 -14.62 16.59
C PRO A 114 11.37 -14.95 15.14
N ALA A 115 12.51 -15.61 14.96
CA ALA A 115 12.82 -16.20 13.67
C ALA A 115 11.93 -17.42 13.44
N ALA A 116 11.36 -17.56 12.23
CA ALA A 116 10.70 -18.77 11.78
C ALA A 116 11.75 -19.68 11.11
N GLY A 117 12.15 -20.74 11.78
CA GLY A 117 13.22 -21.61 11.27
C GLY A 117 14.57 -20.86 11.16
N ASN A 118 15.12 -20.72 9.95
CA ASN A 118 16.41 -20.10 9.70
C ASN A 118 16.36 -18.60 9.38
N GLY A 119 15.22 -17.94 9.50
CA GLY A 119 15.09 -16.55 9.09
C GLY A 119 13.78 -15.89 9.56
N ILE A 120 13.52 -14.70 9.02
CA ILE A 120 12.27 -13.96 9.22
C ILE A 120 11.31 -14.31 8.08
N CYS A 121 10.14 -14.85 8.40
CA CYS A 121 9.09 -15.13 7.43
C CYS A 121 7.95 -14.11 7.59
N LEU A 122 7.63 -13.40 6.52
CA LEU A 122 6.60 -12.37 6.47
C LEU A 122 5.42 -12.83 5.60
N LEU A 123 4.21 -12.55 6.04
CA LEU A 123 3.00 -12.68 5.24
C LEU A 123 2.34 -11.30 5.11
N ASP A 124 2.04 -10.90 3.88
CA ASP A 124 1.22 -9.73 3.58
C ASP A 124 -0.12 -10.20 3.03
N MET A 125 -1.16 -10.06 3.85
CA MET A 125 -2.51 -10.50 3.53
C MET A 125 -3.31 -9.36 2.89
N CYS A 126 -3.97 -9.62 1.78
CA CYS A 126 -4.57 -8.61 0.89
C CYS A 126 -3.48 -7.71 0.29
N THR A 127 -2.47 -8.33 -0.30
CA THR A 127 -1.20 -7.67 -0.68
C THR A 127 -1.36 -6.62 -1.79
N GLY A 128 -2.41 -6.71 -2.62
CA GLY A 128 -2.68 -5.77 -3.70
C GLY A 128 -1.50 -5.61 -4.65
N SER A 129 -0.92 -4.42 -4.71
CA SER A 129 0.27 -4.12 -5.52
C SER A 129 1.58 -4.69 -4.96
N GLY A 130 1.56 -5.33 -3.79
CA GLY A 130 2.75 -5.81 -3.09
C GLY A 130 3.52 -4.72 -2.33
N CYS A 131 3.02 -3.49 -2.29
CA CYS A 131 3.79 -2.34 -1.80
C CYS A 131 4.25 -2.49 -0.34
N ILE A 132 3.43 -3.08 0.54
CA ILE A 132 3.78 -3.31 1.95
C ILE A 132 4.92 -4.33 2.05
N LEU A 133 4.69 -5.54 1.52
CA LEU A 133 5.66 -6.64 1.59
C LEU A 133 7.01 -6.27 0.97
N ILE A 134 6.96 -5.76 -0.26
CA ILE A 134 8.16 -5.40 -1.04
C ILE A 134 8.96 -4.31 -0.32
N SER A 135 8.29 -3.29 0.23
CA SER A 135 8.97 -2.23 0.99
C SER A 135 9.65 -2.77 2.24
N VAL A 136 8.96 -3.62 3.03
CA VAL A 136 9.57 -4.23 4.22
C VAL A 136 10.80 -5.05 3.84
N LEU A 137 10.69 -5.93 2.84
CA LEU A 137 11.81 -6.77 2.39
C LEU A 137 12.96 -5.94 1.81
N TYR A 138 12.65 -4.89 1.04
CA TYR A 138 13.65 -3.98 0.48
C TYR A 138 14.48 -3.31 1.58
N TYR A 139 13.82 -2.75 2.60
CA TYR A 139 14.52 -2.07 3.68
C TYR A 139 15.26 -3.03 4.61
N LEU A 140 14.76 -4.24 4.82
CA LEU A 140 15.51 -5.28 5.53
C LEU A 140 16.78 -5.67 4.78
N LYS A 141 16.70 -5.88 3.47
CA LYS A 141 17.85 -6.18 2.60
C LYS A 141 18.88 -5.04 2.60
N LYS A 142 18.41 -3.78 2.55
CA LYS A 142 19.25 -2.58 2.49
C LYS A 142 19.95 -2.27 3.80
N ASN A 143 19.25 -2.38 4.94
CA ASN A 143 19.73 -1.90 6.23
C ASN A 143 20.29 -3.02 7.12
N GLY A 144 19.98 -4.29 6.84
CA GLY A 144 20.22 -5.42 7.73
C GLY A 144 19.34 -5.35 8.99
N LEU A 145 19.34 -6.42 9.80
CA LEU A 145 18.75 -6.38 11.14
C LEU A 145 19.85 -5.94 12.12
N SER A 146 19.74 -4.71 12.63
CA SER A 146 20.65 -4.17 13.61
C SER A 146 20.26 -4.65 15.02
N GLY A 147 20.72 -5.83 15.41
CA GLY A 147 20.50 -6.35 16.78
C GLY A 147 21.76 -6.92 17.45
N SER A 148 22.81 -7.20 16.70
CA SER A 148 24.00 -7.87 17.21
C SER A 148 25.27 -7.38 16.52
N GLY A 149 25.62 -6.10 16.57
CA GLY A 149 26.97 -5.58 16.23
C GLY A 149 27.68 -6.10 14.96
N GLU A 150 27.30 -7.23 14.44
CA GLU A 150 27.70 -7.81 13.17
C GLU A 150 26.52 -7.79 12.22
N ARG A 151 26.69 -7.32 10.99
CA ARG A 151 25.71 -7.43 9.89
C ARG A 151 25.55 -8.92 9.55
N ALA A 152 24.74 -9.64 10.34
CA ALA A 152 24.30 -10.96 9.93
C ALA A 152 23.33 -10.77 8.75
N GLU A 153 23.59 -11.44 7.65
CA GLU A 153 22.69 -11.55 6.52
C GLU A 153 21.43 -12.29 7.00
N VAL A 154 20.39 -11.56 7.32
CA VAL A 154 19.13 -12.17 7.74
C VAL A 154 18.39 -12.61 6.49
N LEU A 155 18.20 -13.90 6.36
CA LEU A 155 17.30 -14.47 5.38
C LEU A 155 15.87 -14.03 5.73
N ALA A 156 15.37 -13.04 5.03
CA ALA A 156 13.97 -12.65 5.11
C ALA A 156 13.24 -13.21 3.89
N GLN A 157 12.17 -13.96 4.14
CA GLN A 157 11.29 -14.51 3.12
C GLN A 157 9.92 -13.84 3.23
N GLY A 158 9.30 -13.54 2.09
CA GLY A 158 7.98 -12.92 2.04
C GLY A 158 7.00 -13.71 1.20
N THR A 159 5.77 -13.78 1.70
CA THR A 159 4.60 -14.26 0.96
C THR A 159 3.56 -13.15 0.90
N GLY A 160 3.09 -12.80 -0.30
CA GLY A 160 1.93 -11.95 -0.52
C GLY A 160 0.73 -12.81 -0.88
N ALA A 161 -0.40 -12.63 -0.21
CA ALA A 161 -1.64 -13.33 -0.50
C ALA A 161 -2.74 -12.35 -0.91
N ASP A 162 -3.45 -12.66 -1.99
CA ASP A 162 -4.58 -11.87 -2.46
C ASP A 162 -5.62 -12.77 -3.14
N ILE A 163 -6.88 -12.35 -3.13
CA ILE A 163 -7.95 -13.05 -3.85
C ILE A 163 -7.87 -12.82 -5.36
N SER A 164 -7.30 -11.69 -5.77
CA SER A 164 -7.22 -11.24 -7.16
C SER A 164 -5.92 -11.70 -7.83
N GLU A 165 -6.03 -12.63 -8.77
CA GLU A 165 -4.90 -13.04 -9.63
C GLU A 165 -4.29 -11.84 -10.37
N LYS A 166 -5.12 -10.87 -10.78
CA LYS A 166 -4.65 -9.66 -11.47
C LYS A 166 -3.85 -8.73 -10.54
N ALA A 167 -4.23 -8.65 -9.27
CA ALA A 167 -3.46 -7.91 -8.28
C ALA A 167 -2.10 -8.58 -8.04
N LEU A 168 -2.08 -9.90 -7.92
CA LEU A 168 -0.83 -10.67 -7.77
C LEU A 168 0.12 -10.48 -8.95
N ALA A 169 -0.40 -10.42 -10.19
CA ALA A 169 0.43 -10.13 -11.35
C ALA A 169 1.12 -8.75 -11.25
N VAL A 170 0.42 -7.72 -10.72
CA VAL A 170 1.02 -6.42 -10.46
C VAL A 170 2.07 -6.50 -9.34
N ALA A 171 1.79 -7.27 -8.28
CA ALA A 171 2.74 -7.47 -7.19
C ALA A 171 4.02 -8.19 -7.66
N GLU A 172 3.90 -9.19 -8.52
CA GLU A 172 5.04 -9.89 -9.15
C GLU A 172 5.89 -8.94 -9.99
N GLU A 173 5.28 -8.11 -10.86
CA GLU A 173 5.99 -7.08 -11.62
C GLU A 173 6.74 -6.08 -10.70
N ASN A 174 6.12 -5.69 -9.59
CA ASN A 174 6.74 -4.80 -8.62
C ASN A 174 7.90 -5.48 -7.88
N ALA A 175 7.76 -6.75 -7.51
CA ALA A 175 8.83 -7.51 -6.86
C ALA A 175 10.05 -7.65 -7.79
N GLU A 176 9.84 -7.98 -9.07
CA GLU A 176 10.88 -8.02 -10.09
C GLU A 176 11.56 -6.66 -10.26
N ARG A 177 10.77 -5.58 -10.36
CA ARG A 177 11.27 -4.20 -10.52
C ARG A 177 12.23 -3.80 -9.40
N HIS A 178 11.93 -4.19 -8.17
CA HIS A 178 12.72 -3.88 -6.98
C HIS A 178 13.74 -4.95 -6.61
N HIS A 179 13.89 -6.00 -7.42
CA HIS A 179 14.80 -7.13 -7.17
C HIS A 179 14.56 -7.78 -5.81
N ILE A 180 13.29 -7.96 -5.47
CA ILE A 180 12.83 -8.62 -4.24
C ILE A 180 12.28 -10.00 -4.61
N GLU A 181 12.83 -11.04 -3.97
CA GLU A 181 12.30 -12.39 -4.07
C GLU A 181 11.15 -12.56 -3.07
N ALA A 182 9.93 -12.78 -3.55
CA ALA A 182 8.74 -13.03 -2.76
C ALA A 182 7.86 -14.09 -3.47
N ARG A 183 7.10 -14.84 -2.68
CA ARG A 183 6.09 -15.76 -3.19
C ARG A 183 4.74 -15.05 -3.20
N PHE A 184 3.98 -15.21 -4.27
CA PHE A 184 2.61 -14.70 -4.35
C PHE A 184 1.63 -15.85 -4.47
N VAL A 185 0.52 -15.79 -3.71
CA VAL A 185 -0.43 -16.90 -3.55
C VAL A 185 -1.85 -16.35 -3.68
N GLN A 186 -2.61 -16.91 -4.64
CA GLN A 186 -4.01 -16.59 -4.81
C GLN A 186 -4.88 -17.41 -3.84
N GLY A 187 -5.82 -16.75 -3.17
CA GLY A 187 -6.80 -17.42 -2.31
C GLY A 187 -7.63 -16.44 -1.48
N ASP A 188 -8.74 -16.94 -0.92
CA ASP A 188 -9.52 -16.17 0.05
C ASP A 188 -8.86 -16.23 1.44
N LEU A 189 -8.08 -15.17 1.74
CA LEU A 189 -7.26 -15.06 2.94
C LEU A 189 -6.26 -16.24 3.02
N PHE A 190 -6.38 -17.09 4.04
CA PHE A 190 -5.42 -18.15 4.33
C PHE A 190 -5.63 -19.44 3.51
N GLU A 191 -6.59 -19.49 2.56
CA GLU A 191 -6.98 -20.71 1.85
C GLU A 191 -5.80 -21.50 1.25
N ASN A 192 -4.84 -20.80 0.63
CA ASN A 192 -3.68 -21.43 -0.02
C ASN A 192 -2.35 -21.00 0.63
N VAL A 193 -2.42 -20.41 1.83
CA VAL A 193 -1.24 -20.01 2.59
C VAL A 193 -0.68 -21.20 3.36
N GLU A 194 0.62 -21.41 3.29
CA GLU A 194 1.34 -22.50 3.95
C GLU A 194 2.44 -21.99 4.87
N GLY A 195 2.79 -22.76 5.90
CA GLY A 195 3.89 -22.48 6.80
C GLY A 195 3.49 -21.61 8.00
N ARG A 196 4.51 -21.09 8.69
CA ARG A 196 4.35 -20.19 9.82
C ARG A 196 5.17 -18.92 9.58
N TYR A 197 4.70 -17.84 10.16
CA TYR A 197 5.23 -16.51 9.92
C TYR A 197 5.64 -15.83 11.21
N SER A 198 6.75 -15.14 11.14
CA SER A 198 7.24 -14.27 12.21
C SER A 198 6.35 -13.03 12.36
N MET A 199 5.74 -12.59 11.24
CA MET A 199 4.87 -11.42 11.20
C MET A 199 3.85 -11.56 10.07
N ILE A 200 2.61 -11.19 10.37
CA ILE A 200 1.51 -11.06 9.40
C ILE A 200 1.14 -9.58 9.33
N LEU A 201 1.18 -9.02 8.13
CA LEU A 201 0.80 -7.66 7.80
C LEU A 201 -0.50 -7.70 7.01
N SER A 202 -1.36 -6.71 7.15
CA SER A 202 -2.52 -6.57 6.27
C SER A 202 -3.07 -5.15 6.26
N ASN A 203 -3.40 -4.68 5.06
CA ASN A 203 -4.32 -3.58 4.84
C ASN A 203 -5.57 -4.16 4.16
N PRO A 204 -6.49 -4.79 4.92
CA PRO A 204 -7.66 -5.44 4.35
C PRO A 204 -8.74 -4.41 4.00
N PRO A 205 -9.71 -4.76 3.15
CA PRO A 205 -10.86 -3.90 2.90
C PRO A 205 -11.63 -3.61 4.20
N TYR A 206 -11.82 -2.32 4.50
CA TYR A 206 -12.39 -1.88 5.79
C TYR A 206 -13.51 -0.85 5.68
N ILE A 207 -13.86 -0.39 4.48
CA ILE A 207 -14.93 0.59 4.28
C ILE A 207 -16.28 -0.12 4.40
N ARG A 208 -17.21 0.45 5.18
CA ARG A 208 -18.56 -0.10 5.28
C ARG A 208 -19.23 -0.03 3.91
N THR A 209 -19.94 -1.10 3.51
CA THR A 209 -20.63 -1.14 2.21
C THR A 209 -21.52 0.10 1.97
N SER A 210 -22.19 0.58 3.03
CA SER A 210 -23.06 1.77 2.96
C SER A 210 -22.32 3.10 2.73
N GLU A 211 -21.01 3.13 2.95
CA GLU A 211 -20.18 4.34 2.81
C GLU A 211 -19.47 4.42 1.46
N ILE A 212 -19.42 3.31 0.70
CA ILE A 212 -18.73 3.26 -0.60
C ILE A 212 -19.30 4.29 -1.57
N ASP A 213 -20.61 4.47 -1.56
CA ASP A 213 -21.27 5.46 -2.44
C ASP A 213 -20.95 6.92 -2.08
N CYS A 214 -20.44 7.18 -0.89
CA CYS A 214 -20.04 8.50 -0.41
C CYS A 214 -18.56 8.83 -0.65
N LEU A 215 -17.78 7.87 -1.17
CA LEU A 215 -16.36 8.08 -1.47
C LEU A 215 -16.20 9.07 -2.64
N GLN A 216 -15.00 9.65 -2.70
CA GLN A 216 -14.62 10.47 -3.85
C GLN A 216 -14.73 9.66 -5.14
N ASP A 217 -15.16 10.31 -6.23
CA ASP A 217 -15.38 9.66 -7.53
C ASP A 217 -14.15 8.88 -8.02
N GLU A 218 -12.96 9.38 -7.79
CA GLU A 218 -11.71 8.69 -8.15
C GLU A 218 -11.58 7.32 -7.48
N VAL A 219 -11.89 7.23 -6.19
CA VAL A 219 -11.84 5.98 -5.42
C VAL A 219 -12.98 5.05 -5.82
N LYS A 220 -14.21 5.59 -5.80
CA LYS A 220 -15.43 4.82 -6.06
C LYS A 220 -15.48 4.20 -7.45
N MET A 221 -15.00 4.93 -8.48
CA MET A 221 -15.12 4.49 -9.87
C MET A 221 -13.90 3.72 -10.38
N HIS A 222 -12.75 3.87 -9.75
CA HIS A 222 -11.50 3.40 -10.31
C HIS A 222 -10.70 2.45 -9.40
N ASP A 223 -10.89 2.47 -8.09
CA ASP A 223 -10.28 1.45 -7.22
C ASP A 223 -11.16 0.18 -7.22
N PRO A 224 -10.56 -1.03 -7.15
CA PRO A 224 -11.33 -2.28 -7.12
C PRO A 224 -12.26 -2.35 -5.89
N ILE A 225 -13.53 -2.62 -6.09
CA ILE A 225 -14.51 -2.74 -4.99
C ILE A 225 -14.07 -3.80 -3.96
N CYS A 226 -13.45 -4.90 -4.40
CA CYS A 226 -12.95 -5.93 -3.50
C CYS A 226 -11.81 -5.43 -2.58
N ALA A 227 -11.13 -4.34 -2.94
CA ALA A 227 -10.11 -3.72 -2.11
C ALA A 227 -10.69 -2.67 -1.13
N LEU A 228 -11.96 -2.29 -1.28
CA LEU A 228 -12.61 -1.25 -0.48
C LEU A 228 -13.62 -1.82 0.52
N ASP A 229 -14.46 -2.79 0.08
CA ASP A 229 -15.66 -3.23 0.78
C ASP A 229 -15.37 -4.16 1.97
N GLY A 230 -15.31 -3.59 3.18
CA GLY A 230 -15.20 -4.28 4.47
C GLY A 230 -16.50 -4.89 5.00
N LYS A 231 -17.56 -4.94 4.18
CA LYS A 231 -18.91 -5.42 4.46
C LYS A 231 -19.69 -4.48 5.40
N GLU A 232 -20.74 -5.02 6.05
CA GLU A 232 -21.76 -4.25 6.77
C GLU A 232 -21.17 -3.24 7.77
N ASP A 233 -20.21 -3.66 8.58
CA ASP A 233 -19.60 -2.86 9.65
C ASP A 233 -18.12 -2.52 9.43
N GLY A 234 -17.55 -2.91 8.28
CA GLY A 234 -16.13 -2.68 7.95
C GLY A 234 -15.16 -3.60 8.70
N LEU A 235 -15.64 -4.53 9.52
CA LEU A 235 -14.80 -5.38 10.38
C LEU A 235 -14.74 -6.85 9.93
N TYR A 236 -15.36 -7.20 8.82
CA TYR A 236 -15.47 -8.58 8.35
C TYR A 236 -14.11 -9.27 8.19
N PHE A 237 -13.17 -8.62 7.51
CA PHE A 237 -11.86 -9.20 7.26
C PHE A 237 -10.99 -9.23 8.52
N TYR A 238 -11.07 -8.22 9.38
CA TYR A 238 -10.34 -8.25 10.67
C TYR A 238 -10.75 -9.46 11.50
N ARG A 239 -12.06 -9.74 11.63
CA ARG A 239 -12.55 -10.92 12.39
C ARG A 239 -11.99 -12.23 11.83
N ARG A 240 -11.97 -12.38 10.51
CA ARG A 240 -11.43 -13.59 9.87
C ARG A 240 -9.93 -13.69 10.06
N ILE A 241 -9.18 -12.64 9.73
CA ILE A 241 -7.73 -12.65 9.81
C ILE A 241 -7.26 -12.87 11.26
N VAL A 242 -7.84 -12.16 12.24
CA VAL A 242 -7.51 -12.35 13.67
C VAL A 242 -7.72 -13.80 14.13
N LYS A 243 -8.85 -14.40 13.74
CA LYS A 243 -9.18 -15.79 14.10
C LYS A 243 -8.22 -16.79 13.48
N GLU A 244 -7.96 -16.66 12.17
CA GLU A 244 -7.21 -17.63 11.38
C GLU A 244 -5.69 -17.47 11.56
N SER A 245 -5.18 -16.25 11.71
CA SER A 245 -3.74 -15.94 11.82
C SER A 245 -3.00 -16.69 12.93
N ARG A 246 -3.70 -17.07 14.01
CA ARG A 246 -3.13 -17.83 15.13
C ARG A 246 -2.56 -19.19 14.73
N ALA A 247 -3.10 -19.81 13.68
CA ALA A 247 -2.57 -21.06 13.14
C ALA A 247 -1.28 -20.86 12.30
N TYR A 248 -1.05 -19.63 11.84
CA TYR A 248 0.03 -19.28 10.94
C TYR A 248 1.13 -18.42 11.58
N LEU A 249 0.92 -17.90 12.79
CA LEU A 249 1.95 -17.14 13.51
C LEU A 249 2.86 -18.06 14.31
N GLU A 250 4.14 -17.76 14.33
CA GLU A 250 5.08 -18.29 15.31
C GLU A 250 4.75 -17.73 16.70
N GLN A 251 5.14 -18.47 17.74
CA GLN A 251 5.02 -17.95 19.11
C GLN A 251 5.84 -16.67 19.26
N GLY A 252 5.23 -15.61 19.79
CA GLY A 252 5.83 -14.28 19.86
C GLY A 252 5.77 -13.50 18.55
N GLY A 253 5.19 -14.08 17.50
CA GLY A 253 4.98 -13.40 16.22
C GLY A 253 3.99 -12.25 16.32
N MET A 254 3.98 -11.37 15.33
CA MET A 254 3.17 -10.15 15.33
C MET A 254 2.10 -10.19 14.25
N LEU A 255 0.91 -9.70 14.59
CA LEU A 255 -0.15 -9.35 13.64
C LEU A 255 -0.27 -7.83 13.62
N ILE A 256 -0.21 -7.22 12.44
CA ILE A 256 -0.24 -5.78 12.25
C ILE A 256 -1.25 -5.42 11.15
N PHE A 257 -2.22 -4.58 11.49
CA PHE A 257 -3.23 -4.09 10.58
C PHE A 257 -3.12 -2.60 10.32
N GLU A 258 -3.34 -2.18 9.07
CA GLU A 258 -3.91 -0.87 8.83
C GLU A 258 -5.40 -0.91 9.13
N ILE A 259 -5.95 0.22 9.61
CA ILE A 259 -7.36 0.36 9.99
C ILE A 259 -7.94 1.69 9.51
N GLY A 260 -9.26 1.73 9.38
CA GLY A 260 -10.00 2.99 9.34
C GLY A 260 -9.83 3.76 10.66
N TYR A 261 -9.75 5.08 10.58
CA TYR A 261 -9.45 5.96 11.72
C TYR A 261 -10.42 5.82 12.91
N ASP A 262 -11.60 5.27 12.69
CA ASP A 262 -12.66 5.07 13.69
C ASP A 262 -12.79 3.61 14.18
N GLN A 263 -11.89 2.69 13.74
CA GLN A 263 -12.00 1.25 13.99
C GLN A 263 -11.01 0.70 15.04
N ALA A 264 -10.14 1.57 15.58
CA ALA A 264 -9.03 1.13 16.45
C ALA A 264 -9.47 0.34 17.65
N ARG A 265 -10.55 0.76 18.31
CA ARG A 265 -11.08 0.11 19.51
C ARG A 265 -11.59 -1.28 19.19
N GLU A 266 -12.43 -1.41 18.19
CA GLU A 266 -13.07 -2.66 17.80
C GLU A 266 -12.03 -3.69 17.34
N VAL A 267 -11.06 -3.28 16.52
CA VAL A 267 -9.99 -4.17 16.04
C VAL A 267 -9.08 -4.59 17.19
N ALA A 268 -8.72 -3.68 18.10
CA ALA A 268 -7.94 -4.02 19.29
C ALA A 268 -8.70 -5.01 20.21
N GLU A 269 -10.00 -4.81 20.44
CA GLU A 269 -10.84 -5.72 21.20
C GLU A 269 -10.91 -7.12 20.56
N LEU A 270 -11.04 -7.22 19.23
CA LEU A 270 -10.99 -8.50 18.50
C LEU A 270 -9.66 -9.23 18.72
N MET A 271 -8.54 -8.53 18.67
CA MET A 271 -7.22 -9.12 18.91
C MET A 271 -7.06 -9.59 20.36
N ILE A 272 -7.46 -8.78 21.34
CA ILE A 272 -7.41 -9.13 22.77
C ILE A 272 -8.28 -10.38 23.06
N GLN A 273 -9.51 -10.42 22.54
CA GLN A 273 -10.41 -11.56 22.70
C GLN A 273 -9.87 -12.83 22.04
N ALA A 274 -9.09 -12.70 20.97
CA ALA A 274 -8.41 -13.82 20.32
C ALA A 274 -7.11 -14.25 21.04
N GLY A 275 -6.73 -13.59 22.14
CA GLY A 275 -5.58 -13.95 22.95
C GLY A 275 -4.25 -13.31 22.48
N PHE A 276 -4.31 -12.26 21.70
CA PHE A 276 -3.12 -11.45 21.41
C PHE A 276 -2.78 -10.59 22.63
N SER A 277 -1.51 -10.51 22.96
CA SER A 277 -0.94 -9.65 24.00
C SER A 277 -0.33 -8.38 23.40
N ASP A 278 0.01 -7.43 24.25
CA ASP A 278 0.72 -6.19 23.87
C ASP A 278 0.05 -5.44 22.70
N VAL A 279 -1.29 -5.44 22.70
CA VAL A 279 -2.07 -4.79 21.64
C VAL A 279 -1.92 -3.29 21.74
N ARG A 280 -1.51 -2.67 20.65
CA ARG A 280 -1.20 -1.22 20.56
C ARG A 280 -1.82 -0.61 19.34
N VAL A 281 -2.18 0.68 19.47
CA VAL A 281 -2.65 1.53 18.39
C VAL A 281 -1.55 2.54 18.05
N ARG A 282 -1.30 2.78 16.76
CA ARG A 282 -0.43 3.85 16.26
C ARG A 282 -1.22 4.81 15.40
N LYS A 283 -0.86 6.09 15.53
CA LYS A 283 -1.47 7.18 14.78
C LYS A 283 -0.63 7.54 13.57
N ASP A 284 -1.30 8.07 12.56
CA ASP A 284 -0.68 8.71 11.42
C ASP A 284 -0.17 10.13 11.77
N LEU A 285 0.39 10.82 10.78
CA LEU A 285 0.92 12.19 10.95
C LEU A 285 -0.17 13.23 11.21
N ALA A 286 -1.43 12.93 10.85
CA ALA A 286 -2.58 13.78 11.16
C ALA A 286 -3.13 13.54 12.58
N GLY A 287 -2.58 12.57 13.32
CA GLY A 287 -3.01 12.20 14.66
C GLY A 287 -4.22 11.28 14.71
N LEU A 288 -4.63 10.72 13.58
CA LEU A 288 -5.70 9.73 13.49
C LEU A 288 -5.17 8.32 13.73
N ASP A 289 -5.99 7.44 14.30
CA ASP A 289 -5.63 6.04 14.49
C ASP A 289 -5.48 5.36 13.14
N ARG A 290 -4.36 4.67 12.91
CA ARG A 290 -4.04 4.11 11.61
C ARG A 290 -3.57 2.66 11.63
N VAL A 291 -2.87 2.23 12.67
CA VAL A 291 -2.36 0.87 12.78
C VAL A 291 -2.72 0.27 14.12
N VAL A 292 -3.22 -0.98 14.10
CA VAL A 292 -3.35 -1.82 15.30
C VAL A 292 -2.41 -3.00 15.17
N CYS A 293 -1.62 -3.27 16.19
CA CYS A 293 -0.71 -4.40 16.23
C CYS A 293 -0.79 -5.15 17.55
N GLY A 294 -0.51 -6.45 17.53
CA GLY A 294 -0.49 -7.29 18.72
C GLY A 294 0.40 -8.50 18.56
N ARG A 295 0.88 -9.05 19.66
CA ARG A 295 1.77 -10.20 19.75
C ARG A 295 0.97 -11.47 19.99
N TYR A 296 1.28 -12.53 19.26
CA TYR A 296 0.72 -13.86 19.48
C TYR A 296 1.52 -14.60 20.54
N ASP A 297 0.94 -14.79 21.73
CA ASP A 297 1.52 -15.61 22.80
C ASP A 297 0.63 -16.84 23.06
N ASN A 298 1.17 -18.03 22.82
CA ASN A 298 0.41 -19.29 22.90
C ASN A 298 0.05 -19.69 24.37
N GLU A 299 0.37 -18.86 25.37
CA GLU A 299 0.14 -19.13 26.79
C GLU A 299 -1.18 -18.58 27.33
N TRP A 300 -2.09 -18.12 26.47
CA TRP A 300 -3.40 -17.68 26.98
C TRP A 300 -4.19 -18.89 27.53
N LYS A 301 -4.05 -19.11 28.82
CA LYS A 301 -4.95 -19.96 29.62
C LYS A 301 -6.15 -19.11 29.95
N GLY A 302 -7.27 -19.32 29.21
CA GLY A 302 -8.56 -18.67 29.39
C GLY A 302 -9.10 -18.80 30.81
#